data_3dd9be05578cfe3b9e0ae886d6d39503
#
_entry.id   3dd9be05578cfe3b9e0ae886d6d39503
#
_cell.length_a   1.000
_cell.length_b   1.000
_cell.length_c   1.000
_cell.angle_alpha   90.00
_cell.angle_beta   90.00
_cell.angle_gamma   90.00
#
_symmetry.space_group_name_H-M   'P 1'
#
loop_
_entity.id
_entity.type
_entity.pdbx_description
1 polymer ?
#
loop_
_entity_poly.entity_id
_entity_poly.type
_entity_poly.pdbx_seq_one_letter_code
_entity_poly.pdbx_strand_id
1 'polypeptide(L)'
;MKALKDSGFVPAKKVRLILGLDEETNWDGMRYYLSKVKAPDFGFTPDADFPAINGEKGMLVFEIAKKFGKNVNKGLELRSISGGSAPNVVADYARAVVRDDISGNYDKIKELAAQFRNETGYKLVVRGIGKSLEIIASGVSAHGATPWAGLNAVSVMMMFLQRLDIVNEDAAEFVEFYQKYIGFE
;
A
#
# COMPACT_ATOMS: atom_id res chain seq x y z
N MET A 1 -5.92 11.45 -30.79
CA MET A 1 -7.27 11.75 -31.33
C MET A 1 -7.50 13.24 -31.53
N LYS A 2 -7.38 14.10 -30.49
CA LYS A 2 -7.58 15.56 -30.64
C LYS A 2 -6.64 16.16 -31.71
N ALA A 3 -5.34 15.87 -31.65
CA ALA A 3 -4.36 16.36 -32.60
C ALA A 3 -4.69 15.97 -34.06
N LEU A 4 -5.11 14.73 -34.30
CA LEU A 4 -5.55 14.29 -35.63
C LEU A 4 -6.78 15.07 -36.11
N LYS A 5 -7.72 15.34 -35.23
CA LYS A 5 -8.90 16.13 -35.55
C LYS A 5 -8.54 17.59 -35.86
N ASP A 6 -7.69 18.18 -35.03
CA ASP A 6 -7.27 19.58 -35.15
C ASP A 6 -6.39 19.82 -36.41
N SER A 7 -5.63 18.80 -36.88
CA SER A 7 -4.86 18.87 -38.11
C SER A 7 -5.70 18.70 -39.38
N GLY A 8 -6.99 18.46 -39.27
CA GLY A 8 -7.88 18.17 -40.41
C GLY A 8 -7.63 16.80 -41.06
N PHE A 9 -6.83 15.93 -40.45
CA PHE A 9 -6.57 14.59 -40.99
C PHE A 9 -7.83 13.72 -40.92
N VAL A 10 -8.20 13.18 -42.04
CA VAL A 10 -9.33 12.23 -42.16
C VAL A 10 -8.76 10.83 -42.36
N PRO A 11 -8.89 9.93 -41.36
CA PRO A 11 -8.38 8.56 -41.49
C PRO A 11 -9.14 7.77 -42.53
N ALA A 12 -8.45 7.00 -43.37
CA ALA A 12 -9.07 6.11 -44.38
C ALA A 12 -9.76 4.89 -43.72
N LYS A 13 -9.50 4.62 -42.47
CA LYS A 13 -10.10 3.53 -41.68
C LYS A 13 -10.78 4.08 -40.46
N LYS A 14 -11.75 3.35 -39.92
CA LYS A 14 -12.39 3.69 -38.63
C LYS A 14 -11.38 3.60 -37.50
N VAL A 15 -11.21 4.69 -36.77
CA VAL A 15 -10.38 4.74 -35.55
C VAL A 15 -11.30 4.65 -34.34
N ARG A 16 -10.95 3.74 -33.42
CA ARG A 16 -11.67 3.54 -32.16
C ARG A 16 -10.72 3.80 -31.01
N LEU A 17 -11.09 4.69 -30.13
CA LEU A 17 -10.43 4.87 -28.82
C LEU A 17 -11.19 4.01 -27.81
N ILE A 18 -10.48 3.13 -27.12
CA ILE A 18 -11.01 2.30 -26.05
C ILE A 18 -10.35 2.75 -24.75
N LEU A 19 -11.16 3.13 -23.78
CA LEU A 19 -10.71 3.47 -22.44
C LEU A 19 -11.11 2.31 -21.53
N GLY A 20 -10.15 1.45 -21.21
CA GLY A 20 -10.34 0.32 -20.32
C GLY A 20 -10.35 0.73 -18.87
N LEU A 21 -10.95 -0.09 -18.02
CA LEU A 21 -10.86 -0.05 -16.56
C LEU A 21 -10.10 -1.29 -16.12
N ASP A 22 -9.57 -1.27 -14.87
CA ASP A 22 -8.90 -2.39 -14.21
C ASP A 22 -7.67 -2.97 -14.95
N GLU A 23 -6.95 -2.11 -15.66
CA GLU A 23 -5.66 -2.49 -16.28
C GLU A 23 -4.66 -2.98 -15.23
N GLU A 24 -4.61 -2.31 -14.08
CA GLU A 24 -3.72 -2.62 -12.93
C GLU A 24 -4.16 -3.87 -12.13
N THR A 25 -5.21 -4.56 -12.55
CA THR A 25 -5.75 -5.73 -11.86
C THR A 25 -5.99 -6.91 -12.80
N ASN A 26 -7.24 -7.17 -13.18
CA ASN A 26 -7.61 -8.41 -13.87
C ASN A 26 -7.98 -8.25 -15.34
N TRP A 27 -8.05 -7.03 -15.87
CA TRP A 27 -8.53 -6.75 -17.24
C TRP A 27 -9.96 -7.19 -17.51
N ASP A 28 -10.80 -7.32 -16.50
CA ASP A 28 -12.16 -7.84 -16.64
C ASP A 28 -13.04 -6.90 -17.49
N GLY A 29 -12.81 -5.59 -17.38
CA GLY A 29 -13.49 -4.59 -18.20
C GLY A 29 -13.21 -4.80 -19.70
N MET A 30 -11.97 -5.07 -20.09
CA MET A 30 -11.60 -5.34 -21.48
C MET A 30 -12.13 -6.69 -21.97
N ARG A 31 -12.08 -7.73 -21.14
CA ARG A 31 -12.69 -9.03 -21.48
C ARG A 31 -14.18 -8.91 -21.71
N TYR A 32 -14.89 -8.20 -20.83
CA TYR A 32 -16.31 -7.94 -20.99
C TYR A 32 -16.60 -7.14 -22.27
N TYR A 33 -15.87 -6.06 -22.53
CA TYR A 33 -16.00 -5.25 -23.74
C TYR A 33 -15.85 -6.11 -25.00
N LEU A 34 -14.78 -6.89 -25.12
CA LEU A 34 -14.50 -7.74 -26.27
C LEU A 34 -15.49 -8.92 -26.41
N SER A 35 -16.19 -9.29 -25.35
CA SER A 35 -17.29 -10.26 -25.43
C SER A 35 -18.56 -9.70 -26.07
N LYS A 36 -18.72 -8.36 -26.13
CA LYS A 36 -19.90 -7.67 -26.66
C LYS A 36 -19.63 -6.98 -27.99
N VAL A 37 -18.41 -6.63 -28.28
CA VAL A 37 -18.02 -5.82 -29.43
C VAL A 37 -16.88 -6.51 -30.16
N LYS A 38 -16.99 -6.60 -31.49
CA LYS A 38 -15.94 -7.17 -32.35
C LYS A 38 -14.62 -6.46 -32.10
N ALA A 39 -13.55 -7.22 -31.85
CA ALA A 39 -12.20 -6.70 -31.72
C ALA A 39 -11.80 -5.87 -32.97
N PRO A 40 -10.98 -4.84 -32.82
CA PRO A 40 -10.41 -4.14 -33.97
C PRO A 40 -9.46 -5.07 -34.71
N ASP A 41 -9.32 -4.84 -36.04
CA ASP A 41 -8.41 -5.63 -36.87
C ASP A 41 -6.94 -5.35 -36.54
N PHE A 42 -6.65 -4.15 -36.00
CA PHE A 42 -5.35 -3.70 -35.59
C PHE A 42 -5.50 -2.68 -34.45
N GLY A 43 -4.54 -2.66 -33.53
CA GLY A 43 -4.51 -1.69 -32.41
C GLY A 43 -3.17 -1.70 -31.68
N PHE A 44 -2.99 -0.73 -30.81
CA PHE A 44 -1.87 -0.66 -29.89
C PHE A 44 -2.32 0.02 -28.59
N THR A 45 -1.65 -0.31 -27.51
CA THR A 45 -1.83 0.32 -26.21
C THR A 45 -0.60 1.19 -25.95
N PRO A 46 -0.73 2.53 -25.99
CA PRO A 46 0.37 3.41 -25.62
C PRO A 46 0.50 3.43 -24.11
N ASP A 47 1.55 2.82 -23.61
CA ASP A 47 1.88 2.74 -22.21
C ASP A 47 3.37 2.96 -22.03
N ALA A 48 3.77 3.55 -20.89
CA ALA A 48 5.15 3.90 -20.55
C ALA A 48 5.79 5.03 -21.39
N ASP A 49 7.10 5.17 -21.28
CA ASP A 49 7.86 6.32 -21.80
C ASP A 49 8.22 6.22 -23.28
N PHE A 50 8.38 7.38 -23.94
CA PHE A 50 8.85 7.48 -25.31
C PHE A 50 10.37 7.71 -25.36
N PRO A 51 11.05 7.35 -26.48
CA PRO A 51 10.49 6.86 -27.76
C PRO A 51 10.37 5.34 -27.84
N ALA A 52 11.10 4.60 -27.03
CA ALA A 52 11.11 3.15 -27.06
C ALA A 52 11.54 2.58 -25.73
N ILE A 53 10.97 1.42 -25.37
CA ILE A 53 11.33 0.65 -24.20
C ILE A 53 12.07 -0.59 -24.66
N ASN A 54 13.26 -0.79 -24.14
CA ASN A 54 14.14 -1.89 -24.49
C ASN A 54 14.22 -2.99 -23.41
N GLY A 55 13.45 -2.83 -22.32
CA GLY A 55 13.38 -3.80 -21.24
C GLY A 55 12.34 -3.41 -20.21
N GLU A 56 11.77 -4.37 -19.55
CA GLU A 56 10.80 -4.21 -18.47
C GLU A 56 11.21 -4.99 -17.24
N LYS A 57 10.82 -4.50 -16.05
CA LYS A 57 10.99 -5.23 -14.79
C LYS A 57 9.96 -6.35 -14.69
N GLY A 58 10.39 -7.51 -14.24
CA GLY A 58 9.46 -8.56 -13.83
C GLY A 58 8.68 -8.15 -12.58
N MET A 59 7.48 -8.69 -12.44
CA MET A 59 6.65 -8.53 -11.24
C MET A 59 6.38 -9.89 -10.62
N LEU A 60 6.60 -9.99 -9.31
CA LEU A 60 6.21 -11.14 -8.50
C LEU A 60 5.33 -10.66 -7.35
N VAL A 61 4.07 -11.07 -7.35
CA VAL A 61 3.15 -10.84 -6.24
C VAL A 61 3.05 -12.11 -5.42
N PHE A 62 3.31 -12.01 -4.13
CA PHE A 62 3.21 -13.14 -3.21
C PHE A 62 2.63 -12.71 -1.87
N GLU A 63 2.09 -13.66 -1.14
CA GLU A 63 1.55 -13.47 0.19
C GLU A 63 2.40 -14.23 1.21
N ILE A 64 2.72 -13.57 2.33
CA ILE A 64 3.28 -14.20 3.51
C ILE A 64 2.21 -14.18 4.60
N ALA A 65 1.75 -15.33 5.02
CA ALA A 65 0.70 -15.48 6.01
C ALA A 65 1.21 -16.22 7.26
N LYS A 66 0.88 -15.69 8.43
CA LYS A 66 1.08 -16.36 9.73
C LYS A 66 -0.25 -16.38 10.48
N LYS A 67 -0.65 -17.56 10.94
CA LYS A 67 -1.81 -17.70 11.81
C LYS A 67 -1.38 -17.47 13.25
N PHE A 68 -1.96 -16.47 13.90
CA PHE A 68 -1.68 -16.18 15.31
C PHE A 68 -2.44 -17.08 16.24
N GLY A 69 -1.78 -17.52 17.32
CA GLY A 69 -2.38 -18.19 18.44
C GLY A 69 -3.21 -17.24 19.32
N LYS A 70 -3.88 -17.81 20.32
CA LYS A 70 -4.62 -17.01 21.29
C LYS A 70 -3.66 -16.35 22.26
N ASN A 71 -3.70 -15.01 22.33
CA ASN A 71 -2.93 -14.29 23.37
C ASN A 71 -3.48 -14.60 24.77
N VAL A 72 -2.59 -14.95 25.68
CA VAL A 72 -2.88 -15.22 27.10
C VAL A 72 -2.20 -14.23 28.03
N ASN A 73 -1.30 -13.39 27.54
CA ASN A 73 -0.55 -12.42 28.32
C ASN A 73 -1.39 -11.16 28.54
N LYS A 74 -1.20 -10.52 29.72
CA LYS A 74 -1.82 -9.23 30.04
C LYS A 74 -0.86 -8.11 29.74
N GLY A 75 -1.35 -7.03 29.16
CA GLY A 75 -0.57 -5.85 28.80
C GLY A 75 -1.01 -5.25 27.48
N LEU A 76 -0.08 -4.59 26.80
CA LEU A 76 -0.34 -3.95 25.52
C LEU A 76 -0.43 -4.98 24.40
N GLU A 77 -1.61 -5.14 23.83
CA GLU A 77 -1.90 -6.07 22.74
C GLU A 77 -2.07 -5.33 21.41
N LEU A 78 -1.42 -5.79 20.34
CA LEU A 78 -1.72 -5.39 18.98
C LEU A 78 -2.98 -6.13 18.50
N ARG A 79 -4.08 -5.39 18.33
CA ARG A 79 -5.39 -5.94 17.95
C ARG A 79 -5.58 -6.07 16.45
N SER A 80 -5.07 -5.12 15.70
CA SER A 80 -5.13 -5.13 14.25
C SER A 80 -4.08 -4.22 13.65
N ILE A 81 -3.69 -4.54 12.42
CA ILE A 81 -2.89 -3.68 11.56
C ILE A 81 -3.43 -3.81 10.14
N SER A 82 -3.47 -2.71 9.43
CA SER A 82 -3.86 -2.65 8.01
C SER A 82 -3.15 -1.49 7.32
N GLY A 83 -2.90 -1.62 6.04
CA GLY A 83 -2.28 -0.58 5.23
C GLY A 83 -2.10 -1.02 3.78
N GLY A 84 -1.89 -0.05 2.91
CA GLY A 84 -1.80 -0.27 1.47
C GLY A 84 -3.15 -0.44 0.78
N SER A 85 -3.19 -0.20 -0.51
CA SER A 85 -4.39 -0.27 -1.35
C SER A 85 -4.27 -1.28 -2.49
N ALA A 86 -3.07 -1.48 -3.01
CA ALA A 86 -2.78 -2.39 -4.12
C ALA A 86 -1.34 -2.92 -4.02
N PRO A 87 -1.06 -4.14 -4.54
CA PRO A 87 0.27 -4.75 -4.43
C PRO A 87 1.35 -4.04 -5.26
N ASN A 88 0.97 -3.28 -6.28
CA ASN A 88 1.88 -2.51 -7.12
C ASN A 88 2.00 -1.03 -6.72
N VAL A 89 1.51 -0.65 -5.54
CA VAL A 89 1.52 0.73 -5.03
C VAL A 89 2.17 0.78 -3.65
N VAL A 90 3.13 1.69 -3.46
CA VAL A 90 3.70 1.99 -2.14
C VAL A 90 2.60 2.53 -1.23
N ALA A 91 2.45 1.91 -0.06
CA ALA A 91 1.39 2.27 0.89
C ALA A 91 1.60 3.68 1.45
N ASP A 92 0.65 4.58 1.22
CA ASP A 92 0.64 5.95 1.76
C ASP A 92 -0.11 6.08 3.08
N TYR A 93 -0.77 5.01 3.50
CA TYR A 93 -1.55 4.94 4.72
C TYR A 93 -1.36 3.59 5.42
N ALA A 94 -1.19 3.63 6.73
CA ALA A 94 -1.27 2.45 7.59
C ALA A 94 -1.97 2.79 8.91
N ARG A 95 -2.67 1.81 9.44
CA ARG A 95 -3.46 1.91 10.66
C ARG A 95 -3.20 0.70 11.55
N ALA A 96 -2.95 0.93 12.83
CA ALA A 96 -2.89 -0.10 13.84
C ALA A 96 -3.85 0.24 15.00
N VAL A 97 -4.35 -0.78 15.67
CA VAL A 97 -5.12 -0.65 16.90
C VAL A 97 -4.43 -1.45 17.99
N VAL A 98 -4.12 -0.79 19.07
CA VAL A 98 -3.55 -1.42 20.28
C VAL A 98 -4.50 -1.25 21.46
N ARG A 99 -4.52 -2.23 22.35
CA ARG A 99 -5.29 -2.20 23.59
C ARG A 99 -4.43 -2.66 24.75
N ASP A 100 -4.50 -1.92 25.82
CA ASP A 100 -3.87 -2.28 27.08
C ASP A 100 -4.93 -2.66 28.13
N ASP A 101 -4.80 -3.85 28.69
CA ASP A 101 -5.68 -4.31 29.77
C ASP A 101 -5.16 -3.86 31.16
N ILE A 102 -3.95 -3.31 31.22
CA ILE A 102 -3.36 -2.71 32.41
C ILE A 102 -3.38 -1.19 32.23
N SER A 103 -4.24 -0.48 32.93
CA SER A 103 -4.44 0.96 32.77
C SER A 103 -3.12 1.75 32.94
N GLY A 104 -2.89 2.78 32.09
CA GLY A 104 -1.85 3.81 32.26
C GLY A 104 -0.81 3.93 31.15
N ASN A 105 -0.70 2.97 30.23
CA ASN A 105 0.32 3.02 29.17
C ASN A 105 -0.01 3.94 27.99
N TYR A 106 -1.23 4.46 27.90
CA TYR A 106 -1.65 5.23 26.72
C TYR A 106 -0.93 6.58 26.60
N ASP A 107 -0.62 7.23 27.71
CA ASP A 107 0.15 8.47 27.68
C ASP A 107 1.61 8.20 27.32
N LYS A 108 2.21 7.12 27.85
CA LYS A 108 3.54 6.65 27.44
C LYS A 108 3.61 6.38 25.93
N ILE A 109 2.58 5.76 25.35
CA ILE A 109 2.53 5.51 23.88
C ILE A 109 2.47 6.81 23.09
N LYS A 110 1.71 7.83 23.56
CA LYS A 110 1.66 9.14 22.92
C LYS A 110 3.00 9.87 23.02
N GLU A 111 3.70 9.76 24.15
CA GLU A 111 5.05 10.30 24.33
C GLU A 111 6.05 9.63 23.39
N LEU A 112 6.06 8.31 23.32
CA LEU A 112 6.89 7.54 22.37
C LEU A 112 6.59 7.93 20.93
N ALA A 113 5.31 8.17 20.59
CA ALA A 113 4.95 8.64 19.26
C ALA A 113 5.44 10.06 18.97
N ALA A 114 5.46 10.94 19.98
CA ALA A 114 6.04 12.28 19.84
C ALA A 114 7.56 12.22 19.64
N GLN A 115 8.24 11.40 20.44
CA GLN A 115 9.67 11.11 20.29
C GLN A 115 9.98 10.56 18.88
N PHE A 116 9.24 9.55 18.45
CA PHE A 116 9.40 8.93 17.13
C PHE A 116 9.30 9.95 15.99
N ARG A 117 8.29 10.84 16.04
CA ARG A 117 8.16 11.92 15.05
C ARG A 117 9.33 12.89 15.04
N ASN A 118 9.84 13.24 16.22
CA ASN A 118 10.97 14.17 16.35
C ASN A 118 12.27 13.57 15.82
N GLU A 119 12.48 12.27 16.05
CA GLU A 119 13.70 11.56 15.64
C GLU A 119 13.70 11.24 14.12
N THR A 120 12.54 10.88 13.57
CA THR A 120 12.46 10.36 12.21
C THR A 120 11.91 11.34 11.19
N GLY A 121 11.16 12.34 11.63
CA GLY A 121 10.40 13.24 10.75
C GLY A 121 9.15 12.59 10.14
N TYR A 122 8.87 11.32 10.41
CA TYR A 122 7.71 10.62 9.86
C TYR A 122 6.40 11.07 10.49
N LYS A 123 5.34 11.06 9.70
CA LYS A 123 4.00 11.43 10.16
C LYS A 123 3.32 10.26 10.85
N LEU A 124 3.08 10.43 12.15
CA LEU A 124 2.40 9.44 12.99
C LEU A 124 1.39 10.16 13.91
N VAL A 125 0.18 9.65 13.98
CA VAL A 125 -0.89 10.18 14.86
C VAL A 125 -1.37 9.06 15.77
N VAL A 126 -1.55 9.37 17.06
CA VAL A 126 -2.13 8.45 18.05
C VAL A 126 -3.37 9.09 18.64
N ARG A 127 -4.50 8.38 18.60
CA ARG A 127 -5.77 8.87 19.15
C ARG A 127 -6.54 7.78 19.88
N GLY A 128 -7.36 8.17 20.84
CA GLY A 128 -8.25 7.25 21.55
C GLY A 128 -9.40 6.77 20.68
N ILE A 129 -9.70 5.47 20.72
CA ILE A 129 -10.87 4.87 20.10
C ILE A 129 -11.53 3.89 21.09
N GLY A 130 -12.58 4.34 21.78
CA GLY A 130 -13.20 3.58 22.86
C GLY A 130 -12.19 3.25 23.97
N LYS A 131 -11.97 1.95 24.23
CA LYS A 131 -10.99 1.46 25.21
C LYS A 131 -9.62 1.11 24.59
N SER A 132 -9.33 1.61 23.40
CA SER A 132 -8.11 1.31 22.63
C SER A 132 -7.44 2.57 22.15
N LEU A 133 -6.21 2.45 21.66
CA LEU A 133 -5.56 3.50 20.87
C LEU A 133 -5.52 3.07 19.40
N GLU A 134 -5.80 4.03 18.56
CA GLU A 134 -5.56 3.96 17.13
C GLU A 134 -4.28 4.71 16.79
N ILE A 135 -3.43 4.08 16.04
CA ILE A 135 -2.17 4.62 15.53
C ILE A 135 -2.30 4.70 14.02
N ILE A 136 -2.01 5.86 13.46
CA ILE A 136 -2.07 6.11 12.02
C ILE A 136 -0.71 6.59 11.56
N ALA A 137 -0.13 5.93 10.58
CA ALA A 137 1.06 6.36 9.87
C ALA A 137 0.67 6.85 8.47
N SER A 138 1.29 7.94 8.04
CA SER A 138 1.15 8.48 6.69
C SER A 138 2.46 8.39 5.93
N GLY A 139 2.37 7.97 4.70
CA GLY A 139 3.48 7.87 3.77
C GLY A 139 3.28 8.73 2.53
N VAL A 140 3.90 8.29 1.44
CA VAL A 140 3.78 8.89 0.11
C VAL A 140 3.60 7.77 -0.89
N SER A 141 2.51 7.80 -1.64
CA SER A 141 2.23 6.82 -2.69
C SER A 141 3.23 6.95 -3.83
N ALA A 142 3.65 5.81 -4.37
CA ALA A 142 4.43 5.71 -5.59
C ALA A 142 4.13 4.37 -6.28
N HIS A 143 4.46 4.28 -7.56
CA HIS A 143 4.35 3.02 -8.28
C HIS A 143 5.36 1.99 -7.74
N GLY A 144 4.98 0.72 -7.60
CA GLY A 144 5.85 -0.33 -7.09
C GLY A 144 7.13 -0.56 -7.89
N ALA A 145 7.17 -0.15 -9.16
CA ALA A 145 8.39 -0.17 -9.98
C ALA A 145 9.41 0.92 -9.62
N THR A 146 8.99 1.97 -8.91
CA THR A 146 9.81 3.11 -8.47
C THR A 146 9.59 3.42 -6.97
N PRO A 147 9.78 2.45 -6.07
CA PRO A 147 9.40 2.59 -4.66
C PRO A 147 10.15 3.71 -3.94
N TRP A 148 11.35 4.05 -4.38
CA TRP A 148 12.14 5.17 -3.85
C TRP A 148 11.51 6.56 -4.06
N ALA A 149 10.52 6.70 -4.93
CA ALA A 149 9.75 7.94 -5.11
C ALA A 149 8.65 8.10 -4.05
N GLY A 150 8.42 7.08 -3.22
CA GLY A 150 7.40 7.04 -2.19
C GLY A 150 7.98 6.90 -0.78
N LEU A 151 7.07 6.79 0.19
CA LEU A 151 7.37 6.44 1.58
C LEU A 151 6.33 5.44 2.06
N ASN A 152 6.75 4.22 2.38
CA ASN A 152 5.86 3.16 2.79
C ASN A 152 5.35 3.37 4.24
N ALA A 153 4.08 3.73 4.37
CA ALA A 153 3.43 3.95 5.66
C ALA A 153 3.37 2.68 6.53
N VAL A 154 3.30 1.49 5.90
CA VAL A 154 3.34 0.22 6.64
C VAL A 154 4.70 0.04 7.30
N SER A 155 5.80 0.34 6.61
CA SER A 155 7.15 0.29 7.17
C SER A 155 7.34 1.30 8.31
N VAL A 156 6.80 2.52 8.16
CA VAL A 156 6.77 3.52 9.25
C VAL A 156 6.00 2.99 10.46
N MET A 157 4.83 2.39 10.24
CA MET A 157 4.02 1.79 11.30
C MET A 157 4.77 0.66 12.02
N MET A 158 5.36 -0.27 11.28
CA MET A 158 6.10 -1.39 11.86
C MET A 158 7.31 -0.92 12.66
N MET A 159 8.04 0.09 12.17
CA MET A 159 9.15 0.72 12.91
C MET A 159 8.69 1.32 14.24
N PHE A 160 7.51 1.93 14.27
CA PHE A 160 6.95 2.45 15.52
C PHE A 160 6.48 1.33 16.45
N LEU A 161 5.78 0.33 15.94
CA LEU A 161 5.27 -0.80 16.72
C LEU A 161 6.40 -1.59 17.39
N GLN A 162 7.58 -1.66 16.80
CA GLN A 162 8.76 -2.28 17.40
C GLN A 162 9.24 -1.59 18.70
N ARG A 163 8.87 -0.31 18.92
CA ARG A 163 9.18 0.44 20.14
C ARG A 163 8.20 0.18 21.28
N LEU A 164 7.14 -0.58 21.02
CA LEU A 164 6.10 -0.89 21.98
C LEU A 164 6.31 -2.26 22.61
N ASP A 165 6.02 -2.37 23.90
CA ASP A 165 6.08 -3.64 24.64
C ASP A 165 4.82 -4.48 24.34
N ILE A 166 4.72 -4.98 23.11
CA ILE A 166 3.57 -5.79 22.66
C ILE A 166 3.66 -7.18 23.27
N VAL A 167 2.61 -7.58 24.02
CA VAL A 167 2.61 -8.83 24.80
C VAL A 167 2.10 -10.06 24.03
N ASN A 168 1.43 -9.89 22.92
CA ASN A 168 1.07 -11.02 22.06
C ASN A 168 2.28 -11.41 21.18
N GLU A 169 2.96 -12.47 21.59
CA GLU A 169 4.23 -12.95 21.04
C GLU A 169 4.22 -13.08 19.51
N ASP A 170 3.21 -13.74 18.94
CA ASP A 170 3.07 -13.87 17.49
C ASP A 170 3.03 -12.53 16.75
N ALA A 171 2.41 -11.51 17.36
CA ALA A 171 2.37 -10.17 16.75
C ALA A 171 3.71 -9.45 16.88
N ALA A 172 4.38 -9.57 18.02
CA ALA A 172 5.71 -9.03 18.23
C ALA A 172 6.73 -9.65 17.26
N GLU A 173 6.74 -10.98 17.12
CA GLU A 173 7.57 -11.69 16.15
C GLU A 173 7.26 -11.28 14.70
N PHE A 174 5.98 -11.03 14.36
CA PHE A 174 5.62 -10.55 13.02
C PHE A 174 6.17 -9.15 12.75
N VAL A 175 6.11 -8.26 13.73
CA VAL A 175 6.69 -6.91 13.63
C VAL A 175 8.21 -6.98 13.45
N GLU A 176 8.89 -7.83 14.23
CA GLU A 176 10.33 -8.05 14.13
C GLU A 176 10.71 -8.65 12.77
N PHE A 177 9.99 -9.67 12.32
CA PHE A 177 10.17 -10.28 11.00
C PHE A 177 10.07 -9.23 9.89
N TYR A 178 9.03 -8.38 9.94
CA TYR A 178 8.84 -7.33 8.93
C TYR A 178 10.04 -6.38 8.89
N GLN A 179 10.49 -5.89 10.05
CA GLN A 179 11.62 -4.97 10.13
C GLN A 179 12.93 -5.59 9.62
N LYS A 180 13.14 -6.86 9.92
CA LYS A 180 14.37 -7.57 9.55
C LYS A 180 14.45 -7.94 8.07
N TYR A 181 13.33 -8.31 7.45
CA TYR A 181 13.33 -8.92 6.12
C TYR A 181 12.63 -8.11 5.03
N ILE A 182 11.82 -7.12 5.41
CA ILE A 182 11.07 -6.25 4.49
C ILE A 182 11.51 -4.81 4.66
N GLY A 183 11.32 -4.22 5.85
CA GLY A 183 11.77 -2.86 6.17
C GLY A 183 11.18 -1.80 5.25
N PHE A 184 12.06 -0.99 4.68
CA PHE A 184 11.75 0.07 3.70
C PHE A 184 12.21 -0.28 2.27
N GLU A 185 12.76 -1.47 2.07
CA GLU A 185 13.30 -1.91 0.77
C GLU A 185 12.22 -2.51 -0.13
#